data_5c711d34f481e3145b76421cd2309090
#
_entry.id   5c711d34f481e3145b76421cd2309090
#
_cell.length_a   1.000
_cell.length_b   1.000
_cell.length_c   1.000
_cell.angle_alpha   90.00
_cell.angle_beta   90.00
_cell.angle_gamma   90.00
#
_symmetry.space_group_name_H-M   'P 1'
#
loop_
_entity.id
_entity.type
_entity.pdbx_description
1 polymer ?
#
loop_
_entity_poly.entity_id
_entity_poly.type
_entity_poly.pdbx_seq_one_letter_code
_entity_poly.pdbx_strand_id
1 'polypeptide(L)'
;MEREFQSLESYNEKTNSFEASQYSGRQRDGNIRDNGRVEEWIEQFKVDTEKNGLGISVEPITLLFEDLSFMRYDEDMKEGTSIFSNIMGYARPRNMLALMGGSKGSKSTLLKCLAGRAPSMGSLEGSLQAKCWDKVPAYSRLISYVEKLDAHQPYLSVRETLHFSAALRLSQTISSVNRHIHVELVLDQLDLLPYSNQLVGSLRDATGKTFEIAKKITIAVELAANPSILFLEEPLSGLDSRGTASILNVLSQVSNSGRVIIATLAHPNARTLDFFDLALILTHEGQQVYFGPIGPDCSDLLGYFLSVTKVPYDSMRASPVGFVMATLGVGIKKRATPPINFAGAYPS
;
A
#
# COMPACT_ATOMS: atom_id res chain seq x y z
N MET A 1 -23.53 22.29 -22.25
CA MET A 1 -23.07 21.40 -23.34
C MET A 1 -22.14 22.11 -24.34
N GLU A 2 -22.61 23.14 -25.07
CA GLU A 2 -21.71 23.84 -26.03
C GLU A 2 -20.51 24.58 -25.40
N ARG A 3 -20.66 25.16 -24.22
CA ARG A 3 -19.53 25.79 -23.50
C ARG A 3 -18.53 24.78 -22.95
N GLU A 4 -18.98 23.58 -22.58
CA GLU A 4 -18.11 22.48 -22.13
C GLU A 4 -17.34 21.86 -23.30
N PHE A 5 -17.98 21.77 -24.49
CA PHE A 5 -17.31 21.32 -25.71
C PHE A 5 -16.22 22.29 -26.17
N GLN A 6 -16.48 23.59 -26.14
CA GLN A 6 -15.47 24.61 -26.49
C GLN A 6 -14.31 24.64 -25.50
N SER A 7 -14.53 24.39 -24.21
CA SER A 7 -13.45 24.27 -23.22
C SER A 7 -12.59 23.02 -23.45
N LEU A 8 -13.20 21.92 -23.87
CA LEU A 8 -12.50 20.68 -24.23
C LEU A 8 -11.69 20.79 -25.53
N GLU A 9 -12.22 21.52 -26.54
CA GLU A 9 -11.47 21.78 -27.77
C GLU A 9 -10.26 22.69 -27.53
N SER A 10 -10.41 23.78 -26.76
CA SER A 10 -9.29 24.66 -26.41
C SER A 10 -8.25 23.95 -25.53
N TYR A 11 -8.67 22.99 -24.73
CA TYR A 11 -7.80 22.15 -23.91
C TYR A 11 -7.05 21.12 -24.77
N ASN A 12 -7.73 20.47 -25.71
CA ASN A 12 -7.11 19.55 -26.68
C ASN A 12 -6.11 20.23 -27.61
N GLU A 13 -6.37 21.48 -28.03
CA GLU A 13 -5.41 22.26 -28.83
C GLU A 13 -4.14 22.61 -28.04
N LYS A 14 -4.27 22.96 -26.75
CA LYS A 14 -3.12 23.26 -25.88
C LYS A 14 -2.31 22.00 -25.56
N THR A 15 -2.96 20.85 -25.33
CA THR A 15 -2.28 19.58 -25.07
C THR A 15 -1.65 18.99 -26.32
N ASN A 16 -2.27 19.08 -27.48
CA ASN A 16 -1.66 18.69 -28.76
C ASN A 16 -0.43 19.55 -29.11
N SER A 17 -0.45 20.86 -28.78
CA SER A 17 0.73 21.71 -28.93
C SER A 17 1.86 21.34 -27.95
N PHE A 18 1.52 20.84 -26.76
CA PHE A 18 2.49 20.36 -25.78
C PHE A 18 3.10 19.01 -26.20
N GLU A 19 2.30 18.06 -26.66
CA GLU A 19 2.79 16.78 -27.23
C GLU A 19 3.66 17.03 -28.48
N ALA A 20 3.24 17.89 -29.39
CA ALA A 20 4.01 18.26 -30.58
C ALA A 20 5.36 18.90 -30.21
N SER A 21 5.43 19.71 -29.15
CA SER A 21 6.68 20.32 -28.68
C SER A 21 7.65 19.33 -28.03
N GLN A 22 7.12 18.29 -27.35
CA GLN A 22 7.95 17.23 -26.77
C GLN A 22 8.51 16.26 -27.83
N TYR A 23 7.73 15.95 -28.88
CA TYR A 23 8.19 15.06 -29.96
C TYR A 23 9.10 15.74 -30.99
N SER A 24 9.00 17.05 -31.17
CA SER A 24 9.91 17.83 -32.03
C SER A 24 11.27 18.14 -31.39
N GLY A 25 11.42 17.96 -30.08
CA GLY A 25 12.63 18.29 -29.29
C GLY A 25 13.71 17.21 -29.28
N ARG A 26 13.70 16.19 -30.16
CA ARG A 26 14.77 15.20 -30.27
C ARG A 26 16.00 15.68 -31.02
N GLN A 27 16.40 16.92 -30.85
CA GLN A 27 17.79 17.34 -31.15
C GLN A 27 18.13 18.62 -30.37
N ARG A 28 19.14 18.48 -29.52
CA ARG A 28 20.05 19.49 -28.93
C ARG A 28 19.75 19.99 -27.52
N ASP A 29 20.76 19.74 -26.72
CA ASP A 29 21.25 20.47 -25.55
C ASP A 29 20.44 20.37 -24.25
N GLY A 30 21.00 19.53 -23.36
CA GLY A 30 20.68 19.51 -21.93
C GLY A 30 20.88 20.88 -21.28
N ASN A 31 19.78 21.53 -20.95
CA ASN A 31 19.80 22.54 -19.91
C ASN A 31 18.46 22.58 -19.17
N ILE A 32 18.55 22.27 -17.91
CA ILE A 32 17.51 22.18 -16.89
C ILE A 32 16.93 23.60 -16.66
N ARG A 33 15.80 23.93 -17.30
CA ARG A 33 14.99 25.12 -16.97
C ARG A 33 13.48 24.91 -17.10
N ASP A 34 12.98 23.69 -17.08
CA ASP A 34 11.55 23.42 -17.31
C ASP A 34 10.77 22.95 -16.06
N ASN A 35 11.44 22.80 -14.91
CA ASN A 35 10.76 22.32 -13.68
C ASN A 35 9.69 23.30 -13.16
N GLY A 36 9.89 24.62 -13.28
CA GLY A 36 8.91 25.61 -12.79
C GLY A 36 7.58 25.61 -13.56
N ARG A 37 7.61 25.31 -14.86
CA ARG A 37 6.39 25.24 -15.67
C ARG A 37 5.56 23.99 -15.39
N VAL A 38 6.23 22.88 -15.09
CA VAL A 38 5.54 21.62 -14.73
C VAL A 38 4.86 21.76 -13.37
N GLU A 39 5.53 22.37 -12.41
CA GLU A 39 4.97 22.63 -11.08
C GLU A 39 3.77 23.57 -11.10
N GLU A 40 3.85 24.71 -11.84
CA GLU A 40 2.72 25.61 -12.04
C GLU A 40 1.55 24.93 -12.75
N TRP A 41 1.83 24.09 -13.73
CA TRP A 41 0.82 23.33 -14.46
C TRP A 41 0.13 22.27 -13.60
N ILE A 42 0.90 21.54 -12.76
CA ILE A 42 0.36 20.55 -11.80
C ILE A 42 -0.55 21.27 -10.79
N GLU A 43 -0.14 22.43 -10.27
CA GLU A 43 -0.93 23.20 -9.31
C GLU A 43 -2.23 23.73 -9.92
N GLN A 44 -2.15 24.28 -11.13
CA GLN A 44 -3.33 24.70 -11.92
C GLN A 44 -4.25 23.52 -12.18
N PHE A 45 -3.67 22.34 -12.50
CA PHE A 45 -4.41 21.13 -12.79
C PHE A 45 -5.08 20.55 -11.55
N LYS A 46 -4.44 20.58 -10.37
CA LYS A 46 -5.07 20.21 -9.09
C LYS A 46 -6.33 21.02 -8.83
N VAL A 47 -6.25 22.34 -9.04
CA VAL A 47 -7.39 23.27 -8.90
C VAL A 47 -8.50 22.94 -9.91
N ASP A 48 -8.14 22.62 -11.14
CA ASP A 48 -9.11 22.28 -12.20
C ASP A 48 -9.72 20.89 -11.99
N THR A 49 -8.95 19.94 -11.44
CA THR A 49 -9.43 18.58 -11.10
C THR A 49 -10.43 18.60 -9.96
N GLU A 50 -10.18 19.41 -8.93
CA GLU A 50 -11.13 19.60 -7.83
C GLU A 50 -12.44 20.26 -8.29
N LYS A 51 -12.38 21.18 -9.28
CA LYS A 51 -13.55 21.90 -9.78
C LYS A 51 -14.32 21.16 -10.88
N ASN A 52 -13.63 20.42 -11.74
CA ASN A 52 -14.20 19.87 -12.97
C ASN A 52 -14.23 18.34 -13.02
N GLY A 53 -13.77 17.64 -11.98
CA GLY A 53 -13.71 16.17 -11.95
C GLY A 53 -12.76 15.57 -12.99
N LEU A 54 -11.78 16.34 -13.46
CA LEU A 54 -10.74 15.89 -14.38
C LEU A 54 -9.74 15.01 -13.59
N GLY A 55 -9.57 13.79 -14.02
CA GLY A 55 -8.67 12.80 -13.38
C GLY A 55 -9.28 11.41 -13.39
N ILE A 56 -8.47 10.42 -13.01
CA ILE A 56 -8.97 9.06 -12.87
C ILE A 56 -9.48 8.90 -11.44
N SER A 57 -10.81 8.80 -11.29
CA SER A 57 -11.43 8.58 -9.98
C SER A 57 -11.02 7.23 -9.39
N VAL A 58 -10.90 7.18 -8.08
CA VAL A 58 -10.70 5.93 -7.33
C VAL A 58 -12.06 5.33 -7.02
N GLU A 59 -12.26 4.06 -7.37
CA GLU A 59 -13.47 3.32 -7.02
C GLU A 59 -13.45 3.00 -5.52
N PRO A 60 -14.42 3.49 -4.71
CA PRO A 60 -14.43 3.20 -3.28
C PRO A 60 -14.86 1.75 -3.05
N ILE A 61 -13.94 0.93 -2.52
CA ILE A 61 -14.15 -0.50 -2.31
C ILE A 61 -13.95 -0.85 -0.85
N THR A 62 -14.89 -1.61 -0.29
CA THR A 62 -14.73 -2.28 1.01
C THR A 62 -14.31 -3.72 0.77
N LEU A 63 -13.16 -4.10 1.32
CA LEU A 63 -12.71 -5.49 1.37
C LEU A 63 -13.29 -6.13 2.63
N LEU A 64 -13.94 -7.28 2.47
CA LEU A 64 -14.44 -8.13 3.56
C LEU A 64 -13.84 -9.53 3.40
N PHE A 65 -13.37 -10.11 4.48
CA PHE A 65 -12.86 -11.48 4.49
C PHE A 65 -13.35 -12.20 5.75
N GLU A 66 -13.84 -13.43 5.55
CA GLU A 66 -14.50 -14.24 6.57
C GLU A 66 -13.99 -15.68 6.50
N ASP A 67 -13.66 -16.23 7.67
CA ASP A 67 -13.23 -17.62 7.87
C ASP A 67 -12.06 -18.05 6.97
N LEU A 68 -11.18 -17.09 6.62
CA LEU A 68 -10.05 -17.42 5.75
C LEU A 68 -9.08 -18.34 6.45
N SER A 69 -8.79 -19.46 5.80
CA SER A 69 -7.80 -20.44 6.23
C SER A 69 -6.93 -20.86 5.05
N PHE A 70 -5.64 -21.05 5.29
CA PHE A 70 -4.72 -21.47 4.26
C PHE A 70 -3.87 -22.65 4.71
N MET A 71 -3.96 -23.75 3.96
CA MET A 71 -3.16 -24.96 4.12
C MET A 71 -2.10 -25.01 3.01
N ARG A 72 -0.84 -25.20 3.38
CA ARG A 72 0.25 -25.44 2.43
C ARG A 72 0.53 -26.94 2.34
N TYR A 73 0.63 -27.45 1.13
CA TYR A 73 1.02 -28.82 0.85
C TYR A 73 2.49 -28.84 0.39
N ASP A 74 3.29 -29.71 0.98
CA ASP A 74 4.67 -29.95 0.56
C ASP A 74 4.68 -31.20 -0.34
N GLU A 75 5.46 -31.20 -1.42
CA GLU A 75 5.48 -32.31 -2.40
C GLU A 75 5.84 -33.66 -1.75
N ASP A 76 6.63 -33.62 -0.68
CA ASP A 76 7.11 -34.82 0.04
C ASP A 76 6.25 -35.22 1.25
N MET A 77 5.30 -34.38 1.69
CA MET A 77 4.48 -34.60 2.87
C MET A 77 3.01 -34.85 2.50
N LYS A 78 2.46 -35.97 2.91
CA LYS A 78 1.02 -36.28 2.74
C LYS A 78 0.09 -35.42 3.59
N GLU A 79 0.63 -34.70 4.57
CA GLU A 79 -0.14 -33.82 5.46
C GLU A 79 0.14 -32.36 5.16
N GLY A 80 -0.93 -31.59 4.97
CA GLY A 80 -0.85 -30.15 4.79
C GLY A 80 -0.48 -29.43 6.09
N THR A 81 0.34 -28.39 5.99
CA THR A 81 0.67 -27.52 7.13
C THR A 81 -0.24 -26.30 7.12
N SER A 82 -0.99 -26.08 8.21
CA SER A 82 -1.78 -24.87 8.40
C SER A 82 -0.84 -23.65 8.57
N ILE A 83 -1.00 -22.64 7.72
CA ILE A 83 -0.24 -21.40 7.79
C ILE A 83 -1.01 -20.34 8.57
N PHE A 84 -2.31 -20.25 8.37
CA PHE A 84 -3.25 -19.47 9.17
C PHE A 84 -4.64 -20.08 9.10
N SER A 85 -5.48 -19.79 10.09
CA SER A 85 -6.83 -20.32 10.19
C SER A 85 -7.82 -19.32 10.78
N ASN A 86 -9.05 -19.37 10.29
CA ASN A 86 -10.21 -18.63 10.78
C ASN A 86 -9.94 -17.11 10.90
N ILE A 87 -9.37 -16.52 9.83
CA ILE A 87 -9.10 -15.10 9.78
C ILE A 87 -10.33 -14.36 9.28
N MET A 88 -10.74 -13.34 10.02
CA MET A 88 -11.85 -12.47 9.64
C MET A 88 -11.50 -10.99 9.82
N GLY A 89 -12.13 -10.16 9.00
CA GLY A 89 -11.95 -8.72 9.10
C GLY A 89 -12.45 -7.97 7.88
N TYR A 90 -12.23 -6.66 7.92
CA TYR A 90 -12.60 -5.76 6.82
C TYR A 90 -11.61 -4.59 6.71
N ALA A 91 -11.61 -3.97 5.54
CA ALA A 91 -10.96 -2.68 5.33
C ALA A 91 -11.84 -1.82 4.42
N ARG A 92 -12.12 -0.58 4.84
CA ARG A 92 -12.98 0.38 4.14
C ARG A 92 -12.13 1.41 3.40
N PRO A 93 -12.70 2.13 2.40
CA PRO A 93 -12.04 3.27 1.80
C PRO A 93 -11.49 4.23 2.86
N ARG A 94 -10.29 4.71 2.65
CA ARG A 94 -9.51 5.56 3.56
C ARG A 94 -9.00 4.87 4.82
N ASN A 95 -9.14 3.54 4.94
CA ASN A 95 -8.51 2.84 6.05
C ASN A 95 -7.10 2.35 5.70
N MET A 96 -6.24 2.45 6.71
CA MET A 96 -4.94 1.80 6.75
C MET A 96 -4.99 0.65 7.75
N LEU A 97 -4.84 -0.59 7.27
CA LEU A 97 -4.84 -1.82 8.07
C LEU A 97 -3.42 -2.35 8.25
N ALA A 98 -2.96 -2.48 9.50
CA ALA A 98 -1.69 -3.09 9.86
C ALA A 98 -1.84 -4.59 10.10
N LEU A 99 -1.14 -5.43 9.31
CA LEU A 99 -1.00 -6.86 9.57
C LEU A 99 0.25 -7.10 10.40
N MET A 100 0.06 -7.58 11.63
CA MET A 100 1.15 -7.78 12.59
C MET A 100 1.14 -9.21 13.14
N GLY A 101 2.19 -9.59 13.88
CA GLY A 101 2.24 -10.87 14.58
C GLY A 101 3.53 -11.67 14.39
N GLY A 102 3.57 -12.86 14.99
CA GLY A 102 4.78 -13.59 15.28
C GLY A 102 5.50 -14.25 14.10
N SER A 103 4.81 -14.81 13.13
CA SER A 103 5.45 -15.53 12.03
C SER A 103 5.61 -14.64 10.79
N LYS A 104 6.82 -14.60 10.23
CA LYS A 104 7.06 -13.92 8.94
C LYS A 104 6.26 -14.54 7.80
N GLY A 105 6.11 -15.86 7.80
CA GLY A 105 5.42 -16.59 6.73
C GLY A 105 3.91 -16.39 6.71
N SER A 106 3.23 -16.41 7.85
CA SER A 106 1.77 -16.29 7.92
C SER A 106 1.27 -14.92 7.45
N LYS A 107 1.91 -13.81 7.87
CA LYS A 107 1.54 -12.46 7.41
C LYS A 107 1.67 -12.26 5.91
N SER A 108 2.83 -12.63 5.34
CA SER A 108 3.07 -12.52 3.90
C SER A 108 2.14 -13.43 3.10
N THR A 109 1.87 -14.64 3.59
CA THR A 109 0.92 -15.56 2.94
C THR A 109 -0.51 -14.98 2.99
N LEU A 110 -0.95 -14.49 4.16
CA LEU A 110 -2.26 -13.85 4.28
C LEU A 110 -2.38 -12.63 3.35
N LEU A 111 -1.37 -11.76 3.32
CA LEU A 111 -1.37 -10.61 2.43
C LEU A 111 -1.50 -11.03 0.95
N LYS A 112 -0.77 -12.08 0.53
CA LYS A 112 -0.86 -12.64 -0.82
C LYS A 112 -2.24 -13.25 -1.10
N CYS A 113 -2.82 -13.98 -0.14
CA CYS A 113 -4.17 -14.53 -0.28
C CYS A 113 -5.22 -13.42 -0.42
N LEU A 114 -5.15 -12.37 0.42
CA LEU A 114 -6.01 -11.20 0.31
C LEU A 114 -5.85 -10.47 -1.02
N ALA A 115 -4.64 -10.46 -1.59
CA ALA A 115 -4.37 -9.89 -2.91
C ALA A 115 -4.73 -10.83 -4.07
N GLY A 116 -5.40 -11.96 -3.84
CA GLY A 116 -5.72 -12.93 -4.88
C GLY A 116 -4.49 -13.59 -5.51
N ARG A 117 -3.35 -13.57 -4.82
CA ARG A 117 -2.05 -14.16 -5.23
C ARG A 117 -1.68 -15.31 -4.32
N ALA A 118 -2.66 -16.14 -3.95
CA ALA A 118 -2.41 -17.30 -3.10
C ALA A 118 -1.31 -18.19 -3.69
N PRO A 119 -0.38 -18.69 -2.85
CA PRO A 119 0.65 -19.61 -3.33
C PRO A 119 0.06 -20.85 -3.98
N SER A 120 0.64 -21.31 -5.10
CA SER A 120 0.14 -22.44 -5.88
C SER A 120 0.18 -23.79 -5.15
N MET A 121 1.07 -23.92 -4.16
CA MET A 121 1.21 -25.14 -3.34
C MET A 121 0.35 -25.08 -2.07
N GLY A 122 -0.91 -24.65 -2.19
CA GLY A 122 -1.80 -24.57 -1.05
C GLY A 122 -3.26 -24.42 -1.43
N SER A 123 -4.14 -24.61 -0.45
CA SER A 123 -5.59 -24.40 -0.55
C SER A 123 -6.01 -23.24 0.34
N LEU A 124 -6.74 -22.30 -0.25
CA LEU A 124 -7.38 -21.18 0.45
C LEU A 124 -8.87 -21.52 0.60
N GLU A 125 -9.36 -21.48 1.82
CA GLU A 125 -10.77 -21.66 2.18
C GLU A 125 -11.31 -20.38 2.82
N GLY A 126 -12.64 -20.22 2.83
CA GLY A 126 -13.32 -19.05 3.35
C GLY A 126 -13.83 -18.11 2.28
N SER A 127 -14.27 -16.92 2.68
CA SER A 127 -14.88 -15.92 1.80
C SER A 127 -14.03 -14.67 1.71
N LEU A 128 -13.77 -14.19 0.49
CA LEU A 128 -13.11 -12.93 0.20
C LEU A 128 -13.98 -12.12 -0.76
N GLN A 129 -14.48 -10.97 -0.31
CA GLN A 129 -15.40 -10.15 -1.07
C GLN A 129 -14.91 -8.71 -1.16
N ALA A 130 -14.92 -8.16 -2.37
CA ALA A 130 -14.74 -6.74 -2.62
C ALA A 130 -16.11 -6.14 -2.94
N LYS A 131 -16.64 -5.32 -2.03
CA LYS A 131 -17.97 -4.69 -2.19
C LYS A 131 -17.81 -3.28 -2.75
N CYS A 132 -18.43 -3.06 -3.91
CA CYS A 132 -18.56 -1.78 -4.59
C CYS A 132 -20.05 -1.39 -4.67
N TRP A 133 -20.35 -0.10 -4.85
CA TRP A 133 -21.74 0.42 -4.92
C TRP A 133 -22.43 0.02 -6.22
N ASP A 134 -21.67 -0.15 -7.31
CA ASP A 134 -22.18 -0.49 -8.64
C ASP A 134 -21.58 -1.80 -9.16
N LYS A 135 -21.30 -1.92 -10.44
CA LYS A 135 -20.78 -3.13 -11.07
C LYS A 135 -19.39 -3.48 -10.55
N VAL A 136 -19.22 -4.70 -10.04
CA VAL A 136 -17.93 -5.20 -9.55
C VAL A 136 -16.97 -5.42 -10.71
N PRO A 137 -15.94 -4.58 -10.89
CA PRO A 137 -14.85 -4.90 -11.82
C PRO A 137 -14.15 -6.19 -11.39
N ALA A 138 -13.41 -6.83 -12.29
CA ALA A 138 -12.59 -7.98 -11.90
C ALA A 138 -11.64 -7.61 -10.76
N TYR A 139 -11.65 -8.38 -9.68
CA TYR A 139 -10.87 -8.10 -8.45
C TYR A 139 -9.40 -7.75 -8.74
N SER A 140 -8.79 -8.44 -9.67
CA SER A 140 -7.40 -8.20 -10.09
C SER A 140 -7.12 -6.80 -10.66
N ARG A 141 -8.15 -6.07 -11.12
CA ARG A 141 -8.02 -4.69 -11.61
C ARG A 141 -8.14 -3.65 -10.50
N LEU A 142 -8.71 -4.05 -9.36
CA LEU A 142 -8.96 -3.16 -8.22
C LEU A 142 -7.78 -3.11 -7.27
N ILE A 143 -6.86 -4.04 -7.40
CA ILE A 143 -5.77 -4.24 -6.45
C ILE A 143 -4.40 -4.00 -7.07
N SER A 144 -3.48 -3.56 -6.24
CA SER A 144 -2.04 -3.57 -6.52
C SER A 144 -1.28 -4.16 -5.35
N TYR A 145 -0.12 -4.74 -5.64
CA TYR A 145 0.72 -5.40 -4.66
C TYR A 145 2.16 -4.89 -4.74
N VAL A 146 2.59 -4.23 -3.69
CA VAL A 146 3.95 -3.71 -3.52
C VAL A 146 4.79 -4.80 -2.84
N GLU A 147 5.73 -5.34 -3.60
CA GLU A 147 6.67 -6.36 -3.11
C GLU A 147 7.63 -5.76 -2.06
N LYS A 148 8.15 -6.63 -1.18
CA LYS A 148 9.17 -6.24 -0.22
C LYS A 148 10.46 -5.77 -0.90
N LEU A 149 10.85 -6.45 -1.98
CA LEU A 149 12.06 -6.13 -2.76
C LEU A 149 11.73 -5.16 -3.90
N ASP A 150 12.55 -4.13 -4.04
CA ASP A 150 12.42 -3.13 -5.08
C ASP A 150 13.15 -3.61 -6.34
N ALA A 151 12.41 -4.17 -7.30
CA ALA A 151 12.94 -4.68 -8.55
C ALA A 151 12.41 -3.84 -9.73
N HIS A 152 13.28 -3.06 -10.35
CA HIS A 152 12.93 -2.18 -11.47
C HIS A 152 13.91 -2.34 -12.63
N GLN A 153 13.46 -1.99 -13.84
CA GLN A 153 14.30 -1.90 -15.01
C GLN A 153 15.28 -0.71 -14.85
N PRO A 154 16.62 -0.97 -14.86
CA PRO A 154 17.60 0.07 -14.55
C PRO A 154 17.77 1.12 -15.64
N TYR A 155 17.35 0.81 -16.87
CA TYR A 155 17.59 1.64 -18.07
C TYR A 155 16.44 2.59 -18.42
N LEU A 156 15.34 2.53 -17.70
CA LEU A 156 14.22 3.46 -17.84
C LEU A 156 14.36 4.58 -16.82
N SER A 157 13.89 5.76 -17.17
CA SER A 157 13.68 6.84 -16.21
C SER A 157 12.50 6.50 -15.29
N VAL A 158 12.42 7.17 -14.15
CA VAL A 158 11.29 7.00 -13.22
C VAL A 158 9.98 7.27 -13.94
N ARG A 159 9.89 8.38 -14.70
CA ARG A 159 8.69 8.76 -15.47
C ARG A 159 8.32 7.70 -16.51
N GLU A 160 9.29 7.23 -17.31
CA GLU A 160 9.01 6.19 -18.31
C GLU A 160 8.52 4.90 -17.66
N THR A 161 9.07 4.51 -16.51
CA THR A 161 8.63 3.33 -15.76
C THR A 161 7.16 3.44 -15.32
N LEU A 162 6.73 4.61 -14.83
CA LEU A 162 5.35 4.84 -14.46
C LEU A 162 4.43 4.88 -15.69
N HIS A 163 4.84 5.54 -16.76
CA HIS A 163 4.07 5.54 -18.02
C HIS A 163 3.88 4.14 -18.58
N PHE A 164 4.90 3.32 -18.53
CA PHE A 164 4.83 1.92 -18.96
C PHE A 164 3.82 1.13 -18.13
N SER A 165 3.86 1.25 -16.79
CA SER A 165 2.88 0.62 -15.91
C SER A 165 1.45 1.10 -16.19
N ALA A 166 1.25 2.41 -16.31
CA ALA A 166 -0.03 3.02 -16.61
C ALA A 166 -0.60 2.56 -17.97
N ALA A 167 0.26 2.49 -19.01
CA ALA A 167 -0.16 2.07 -20.35
C ALA A 167 -0.63 0.63 -20.40
N LEU A 168 -0.02 -0.28 -19.61
CA LEU A 168 -0.39 -1.69 -19.58
C LEU A 168 -1.60 -2.00 -18.70
N ARG A 169 -1.82 -1.23 -17.63
CA ARG A 169 -2.77 -1.59 -16.56
C ARG A 169 -4.02 -0.74 -16.53
N LEU A 170 -3.96 0.51 -16.97
CA LEU A 170 -5.15 1.36 -17.07
C LEU A 170 -6.05 0.95 -18.24
N SER A 171 -7.35 1.24 -18.09
CA SER A 171 -8.31 0.96 -19.15
C SER A 171 -7.95 1.73 -20.43
N GLN A 172 -8.15 1.08 -21.58
CA GLN A 172 -7.97 1.72 -22.90
C GLN A 172 -9.00 2.82 -23.17
N THR A 173 -10.09 2.87 -22.40
CA THR A 173 -11.09 3.96 -22.49
C THR A 173 -10.56 5.29 -21.93
N ILE A 174 -9.47 5.26 -21.13
CA ILE A 174 -8.83 6.44 -20.59
C ILE A 174 -7.94 7.06 -21.68
N SER A 175 -8.15 8.34 -21.97
CA SER A 175 -7.37 9.06 -22.97
C SER A 175 -5.87 9.07 -22.62
N SER A 176 -5.00 9.23 -23.63
CA SER A 176 -3.54 9.35 -23.43
C SER A 176 -3.21 10.55 -22.53
N VAL A 177 -3.94 11.63 -22.69
CA VAL A 177 -3.79 12.84 -21.87
C VAL A 177 -4.08 12.56 -20.40
N ASN A 178 -5.23 11.96 -20.10
CA ASN A 178 -5.58 11.62 -18.71
C ASN A 178 -4.62 10.61 -18.08
N ARG A 179 -4.06 9.68 -18.87
CA ARG A 179 -2.99 8.79 -18.39
C ARG A 179 -1.71 9.54 -18.06
N HIS A 180 -1.31 10.50 -18.92
CA HIS A 180 -0.13 11.32 -18.66
C HIS A 180 -0.31 12.15 -17.37
N ILE A 181 -1.43 12.84 -17.24
CA ILE A 181 -1.80 13.62 -16.06
C ILE A 181 -1.76 12.76 -14.80
N HIS A 182 -2.36 11.56 -14.85
CA HIS A 182 -2.36 10.65 -13.71
C HIS A 182 -0.95 10.28 -13.28
N VAL A 183 -0.04 10.01 -14.21
CA VAL A 183 1.37 9.71 -13.90
C VAL A 183 2.06 10.90 -13.24
N GLU A 184 1.86 12.11 -13.75
CA GLU A 184 2.46 13.32 -13.14
C GLU A 184 1.91 13.57 -11.72
N LEU A 185 0.60 13.35 -11.50
CA LEU A 185 0.00 13.42 -10.16
C LEU A 185 0.58 12.38 -9.19
N VAL A 186 0.83 11.15 -9.66
CA VAL A 186 1.47 10.12 -8.85
C VAL A 186 2.91 10.49 -8.51
N LEU A 187 3.67 11.05 -9.48
CA LEU A 187 5.04 11.53 -9.25
C LEU A 187 5.08 12.65 -8.20
N ASP A 188 4.16 13.59 -8.28
CA ASP A 188 4.04 14.68 -7.33
C ASP A 188 3.65 14.18 -5.92
N GLN A 189 2.63 13.32 -5.83
CA GLN A 189 2.13 12.78 -4.56
C GLN A 189 3.21 11.99 -3.78
N LEU A 190 4.18 11.41 -4.49
CA LEU A 190 5.27 10.66 -3.89
C LEU A 190 6.58 11.45 -3.76
N ASP A 191 6.59 12.75 -4.03
CA ASP A 191 7.78 13.61 -4.07
C ASP A 191 8.86 13.07 -5.05
N LEU A 192 8.44 12.48 -6.16
CA LEU A 192 9.34 11.89 -7.17
C LEU A 192 9.63 12.81 -8.36
N LEU A 193 8.97 13.97 -8.47
CA LEU A 193 9.19 14.93 -9.56
C LEU A 193 10.66 15.29 -9.77
N PRO A 194 11.48 15.56 -8.71
CA PRO A 194 12.91 15.87 -8.87
C PRO A 194 13.73 14.74 -9.45
N TYR A 195 13.24 13.50 -9.35
CA TYR A 195 13.90 12.28 -9.82
C TYR A 195 13.31 11.75 -11.13
N SER A 196 12.23 12.36 -11.62
CA SER A 196 11.38 11.81 -12.69
C SER A 196 12.14 11.48 -13.99
N ASN A 197 13.14 12.28 -14.35
CA ASN A 197 13.96 12.11 -15.55
C ASN A 197 15.26 11.31 -15.30
N GLN A 198 15.53 10.88 -14.06
CA GLN A 198 16.70 10.09 -13.74
C GLN A 198 16.45 8.60 -14.03
N LEU A 199 17.47 7.89 -14.48
CA LEU A 199 17.40 6.44 -14.68
C LEU A 199 17.23 5.75 -13.32
N VAL A 200 16.32 4.81 -13.22
CA VAL A 200 16.07 4.06 -11.99
C VAL A 200 17.32 3.33 -11.50
N GLY A 201 18.15 2.81 -12.43
CA GLY A 201 19.42 2.17 -12.12
C GLY A 201 20.45 3.11 -11.48
N SER A 202 20.47 4.40 -11.85
CA SER A 202 21.40 5.38 -11.29
C SER A 202 21.05 5.82 -9.87
N LEU A 203 19.81 5.57 -9.42
CA LEU A 203 19.33 5.90 -8.07
C LEU A 203 19.74 4.85 -7.01
N ARG A 204 20.45 3.79 -7.42
CA ARG A 204 20.86 2.69 -6.51
C ARG A 204 22.18 2.90 -5.79
N ASP A 205 22.82 4.07 -5.96
CA ASP A 205 24.11 4.32 -5.33
C ASP A 205 24.01 4.65 -3.83
N ALA A 206 24.46 3.73 -3.06
CA ALA A 206 25.09 3.68 -1.71
C ALA A 206 24.70 4.66 -0.58
N THR A 207 23.71 5.52 -0.69
CA THR A 207 23.27 6.39 0.42
C THR A 207 21.86 6.02 0.90
N GLY A 208 21.56 6.17 2.21
CA GLY A 208 20.25 5.80 2.79
C GLY A 208 19.02 6.43 2.12
N LYS A 209 19.19 7.55 1.41
CA LYS A 209 18.16 8.13 0.54
C LYS A 209 17.72 7.22 -0.59
N THR A 210 18.60 6.33 -1.05
CA THR A 210 18.31 5.44 -2.18
C THR A 210 17.26 4.40 -1.86
N PHE A 211 17.22 3.87 -0.65
CA PHE A 211 16.19 2.90 -0.23
C PHE A 211 14.80 3.55 -0.15
N GLU A 212 14.70 4.77 0.38
CA GLU A 212 13.44 5.52 0.42
C GLU A 212 12.92 5.79 -1.00
N ILE A 213 13.78 6.32 -1.88
CA ILE A 213 13.43 6.63 -3.27
C ILE A 213 13.02 5.34 -4.03
N ALA A 214 13.79 4.25 -3.87
CA ALA A 214 13.46 2.97 -4.50
C ALA A 214 12.09 2.47 -4.04
N LYS A 215 11.78 2.55 -2.74
CA LYS A 215 10.48 2.18 -2.21
C LYS A 215 9.35 3.09 -2.73
N LYS A 216 9.58 4.40 -2.80
CA LYS A 216 8.63 5.35 -3.41
C LYS A 216 8.37 5.01 -4.88
N ILE A 217 9.39 4.65 -5.66
CA ILE A 217 9.22 4.23 -7.06
C ILE A 217 8.38 2.95 -7.14
N THR A 218 8.63 1.95 -6.28
CA THR A 218 7.85 0.71 -6.26
C THR A 218 6.37 1.00 -5.97
N ILE A 219 6.09 1.86 -4.99
CA ILE A 219 4.73 2.30 -4.67
C ILE A 219 4.12 3.08 -5.86
N ALA A 220 4.88 3.98 -6.49
CA ALA A 220 4.42 4.79 -7.61
C ALA A 220 4.05 3.94 -8.83
N VAL A 221 4.85 2.93 -9.16
CA VAL A 221 4.58 1.98 -10.26
C VAL A 221 3.26 1.25 -10.05
N GLU A 222 2.96 0.86 -8.80
CA GLU A 222 1.70 0.23 -8.45
C GLU A 222 0.53 1.21 -8.45
N LEU A 223 0.73 2.45 -7.99
CA LEU A 223 -0.29 3.51 -8.02
C LEU A 223 -0.61 3.99 -9.44
N ALA A 224 0.34 3.90 -10.38
CA ALA A 224 0.12 4.24 -11.77
C ALA A 224 -0.99 3.39 -12.43
N ALA A 225 -1.32 2.23 -11.87
CA ALA A 225 -2.47 1.42 -12.27
C ALA A 225 -3.81 1.87 -11.68
N ASN A 226 -3.82 2.92 -10.86
CA ASN A 226 -4.98 3.46 -10.14
C ASN A 226 -5.78 2.41 -9.34
N PRO A 227 -5.14 1.64 -8.44
CA PRO A 227 -5.83 0.63 -7.65
C PRO A 227 -6.73 1.27 -6.58
N SER A 228 -7.80 0.57 -6.21
CA SER A 228 -8.64 0.91 -5.05
C SER A 228 -8.08 0.34 -3.75
N ILE A 229 -7.35 -0.78 -3.84
CA ILE A 229 -6.74 -1.44 -2.70
C ILE A 229 -5.24 -1.64 -2.98
N LEU A 230 -4.40 -1.17 -2.07
CA LEU A 230 -2.95 -1.31 -2.15
C LEU A 230 -2.45 -2.24 -1.02
N PHE A 231 -1.89 -3.37 -1.41
CA PHE A 231 -1.25 -4.30 -0.50
C PHE A 231 0.27 -4.03 -0.48
N LEU A 232 0.87 -3.93 0.72
CA LEU A 232 2.30 -3.65 0.86
C LEU A 232 2.97 -4.70 1.76
N GLU A 233 3.98 -5.36 1.21
CA GLU A 233 4.77 -6.33 1.97
C GLU A 233 5.99 -5.63 2.60
N GLU A 234 5.98 -5.50 3.94
CA GLU A 234 7.03 -4.86 4.75
C GLU A 234 7.56 -3.53 4.15
N PRO A 235 6.68 -2.53 3.86
CA PRO A 235 7.10 -1.31 3.14
C PRO A 235 8.12 -0.45 3.89
N LEU A 236 8.27 -0.66 5.19
CA LEU A 236 9.16 0.11 6.07
C LEU A 236 10.50 -0.60 6.34
N SER A 237 10.68 -1.81 5.80
CA SER A 237 11.88 -2.62 6.04
C SER A 237 13.11 -1.98 5.39
N GLY A 238 14.18 -1.84 6.18
CA GLY A 238 15.46 -1.29 5.69
C GLY A 238 15.52 0.24 5.64
N LEU A 239 14.44 0.94 6.05
CA LEU A 239 14.41 2.39 6.11
C LEU A 239 14.88 2.90 7.49
N ASP A 240 15.52 4.05 7.50
CA ASP A 240 15.79 4.81 8.72
C ASP A 240 14.50 5.50 9.23
N SER A 241 14.58 6.19 10.36
CA SER A 241 13.42 6.85 10.96
C SER A 241 12.83 7.95 10.06
N ARG A 242 13.67 8.65 9.28
CA ARG A 242 13.22 9.70 8.36
C ARG A 242 12.52 9.09 7.14
N GLY A 243 13.12 8.09 6.51
CA GLY A 243 12.52 7.37 5.39
C GLY A 243 11.22 6.68 5.78
N THR A 244 11.16 6.10 7.00
CA THR A 244 9.94 5.52 7.56
C THR A 244 8.82 6.56 7.65
N ALA A 245 9.09 7.73 8.24
CA ALA A 245 8.11 8.81 8.35
C ALA A 245 7.67 9.33 6.97
N SER A 246 8.60 9.46 6.02
CA SER A 246 8.32 9.86 4.64
C SER A 246 7.36 8.88 3.94
N ILE A 247 7.63 7.58 4.01
CA ILE A 247 6.75 6.56 3.42
C ILE A 247 5.39 6.53 4.10
N LEU A 248 5.31 6.63 5.43
CA LEU A 248 4.04 6.65 6.16
C LEU A 248 3.18 7.86 5.79
N ASN A 249 3.79 9.04 5.64
CA ASN A 249 3.07 10.25 5.17
C ASN A 249 2.52 10.05 3.75
N VAL A 250 3.29 9.49 2.84
CA VAL A 250 2.85 9.15 1.48
C VAL A 250 1.67 8.18 1.53
N LEU A 251 1.78 7.08 2.31
CA LEU A 251 0.70 6.10 2.43
C LEU A 251 -0.58 6.72 3.02
N SER A 252 -0.45 7.60 4.02
CA SER A 252 -1.58 8.34 4.57
C SER A 252 -2.27 9.21 3.52
N GLN A 253 -1.51 9.95 2.70
CA GLN A 253 -2.08 10.73 1.59
C GLN A 253 -2.77 9.85 0.55
N VAL A 254 -2.17 8.69 0.21
CA VAL A 254 -2.74 7.71 -0.71
C VAL A 254 -4.04 7.13 -0.15
N SER A 255 -4.10 6.80 1.15
CA SER A 255 -5.32 6.36 1.82
C SER A 255 -6.41 7.44 1.78
N ASN A 256 -6.06 8.68 2.13
CA ASN A 256 -6.98 9.83 2.13
C ASN A 256 -7.59 10.12 0.76
N SER A 257 -6.95 9.72 -0.34
CA SER A 257 -7.52 9.82 -1.69
C SER A 257 -8.64 8.79 -1.96
N GLY A 258 -9.08 8.02 -0.96
CA GLY A 258 -10.21 7.08 -1.06
C GLY A 258 -9.78 5.60 -1.20
N ARG A 259 -8.50 5.31 -1.14
CA ARG A 259 -7.96 3.95 -1.25
C ARG A 259 -7.93 3.21 0.09
N VAL A 260 -7.95 1.89 0.01
CA VAL A 260 -7.64 1.00 1.14
C VAL A 260 -6.16 0.66 1.10
N ILE A 261 -5.49 0.73 2.24
CA ILE A 261 -4.10 0.31 2.40
C ILE A 261 -4.02 -0.84 3.39
N ILE A 262 -3.36 -1.93 3.00
CA ILE A 262 -3.11 -3.08 3.87
C ILE A 262 -1.62 -3.38 3.84
N ALA A 263 -0.93 -3.20 4.98
CA ALA A 263 0.51 -3.36 5.05
C ALA A 263 0.94 -4.37 6.12
N THR A 264 1.87 -5.26 5.76
CA THR A 264 2.52 -6.08 6.79
C THR A 264 3.61 -5.28 7.50
N LEU A 265 3.61 -5.34 8.83
CA LEU A 265 4.62 -4.71 9.66
C LEU A 265 5.39 -5.76 10.46
N ALA A 266 6.73 -5.74 10.34
CA ALA A 266 7.59 -6.69 11.06
C ALA A 266 7.86 -6.24 12.50
N HIS A 267 8.23 -4.99 12.68
CA HIS A 267 8.62 -4.40 13.97
C HIS A 267 8.00 -3.02 14.12
N PRO A 268 6.66 -2.92 14.29
CA PRO A 268 6.02 -1.63 14.47
C PRO A 268 6.40 -1.01 15.82
N ASN A 269 6.46 0.32 15.84
CA ASN A 269 6.50 1.10 17.07
C ASN A 269 5.22 1.95 17.18
N ALA A 270 4.99 2.60 18.32
CA ALA A 270 3.78 3.38 18.54
C ALA A 270 3.60 4.46 17.46
N ARG A 271 4.66 5.22 17.13
CA ARG A 271 4.61 6.27 16.10
C ARG A 271 4.25 5.73 14.72
N THR A 272 4.66 4.48 14.40
CA THR A 272 4.27 3.84 13.15
C THR A 272 2.79 3.48 13.16
N LEU A 273 2.28 2.98 14.29
CA LEU A 273 0.87 2.58 14.41
C LEU A 273 -0.10 3.76 14.46
N ASP A 274 0.34 4.95 14.84
CA ASP A 274 -0.48 6.18 14.81
C ASP A 274 -0.98 6.53 13.39
N PHE A 275 -0.33 6.00 12.34
CA PHE A 275 -0.77 6.16 10.95
C PHE A 275 -1.82 5.15 10.52
N PHE A 276 -2.06 4.09 11.30
CA PHE A 276 -2.97 3.01 10.95
C PHE A 276 -4.25 3.08 11.76
N ASP A 277 -5.39 2.85 11.11
CA ASP A 277 -6.71 2.86 11.75
C ASP A 277 -7.01 1.53 12.42
N LEU A 278 -6.65 0.44 11.75
CA LEU A 278 -6.98 -0.93 12.13
C LEU A 278 -5.73 -1.78 12.26
N ALA A 279 -5.79 -2.74 13.18
CA ALA A 279 -4.79 -3.80 13.29
C ALA A 279 -5.42 -5.18 13.19
N LEU A 280 -4.77 -6.08 12.44
CA LEU A 280 -5.00 -7.50 12.48
C LEU A 280 -3.73 -8.17 12.99
N ILE A 281 -3.84 -8.89 14.10
CA ILE A 281 -2.69 -9.48 14.79
C ILE A 281 -2.83 -11.00 14.82
N LEU A 282 -1.77 -11.68 14.38
CA LEU A 282 -1.70 -13.14 14.36
C LEU A 282 -0.74 -13.67 15.43
N THR A 283 -1.04 -14.85 15.97
CA THR A 283 -0.09 -15.65 16.76
C THR A 283 1.04 -16.16 15.87
N HIS A 284 2.04 -16.78 16.49
CA HIS A 284 3.10 -17.49 15.77
C HIS A 284 2.55 -18.65 14.90
N GLU A 285 1.44 -19.24 15.33
CA GLU A 285 0.76 -20.35 14.66
C GLU A 285 -0.22 -19.89 13.58
N GLY A 286 -0.35 -18.58 13.33
CA GLY A 286 -1.23 -18.03 12.31
C GLY A 286 -2.70 -17.92 12.72
N GLN A 287 -3.01 -17.96 14.02
CA GLN A 287 -4.35 -17.72 14.53
C GLN A 287 -4.56 -16.22 14.78
N GLN A 288 -5.74 -15.71 14.53
CA GLN A 288 -6.11 -14.34 14.82
C GLN A 288 -6.33 -14.13 16.31
N VAL A 289 -5.65 -13.15 16.89
CA VAL A 289 -5.81 -12.75 18.29
C VAL A 289 -6.41 -11.37 18.46
N TYR A 290 -6.35 -10.56 17.43
CA TYR A 290 -6.97 -9.24 17.42
C TYR A 290 -7.34 -8.82 16.01
N PHE A 291 -8.51 -8.22 15.89
CA PHE A 291 -8.89 -7.40 14.75
C PHE A 291 -9.76 -6.26 15.28
N GLY A 292 -9.34 -5.03 15.01
CA GLY A 292 -10.08 -3.85 15.48
C GLY A 292 -9.29 -2.55 15.36
N PRO A 293 -9.85 -1.44 15.85
CA PRO A 293 -9.21 -0.15 15.87
C PRO A 293 -7.95 -0.15 16.76
N ILE A 294 -6.96 0.63 16.36
CA ILE A 294 -5.74 0.82 17.16
C ILE A 294 -6.01 1.81 18.29
N GLY A 295 -6.82 2.83 18.01
CA GLY A 295 -7.10 3.94 18.92
C GLY A 295 -5.94 4.92 19.07
N PRO A 296 -6.19 6.14 19.59
CA PRO A 296 -5.15 7.11 19.84
C PRO A 296 -4.09 6.55 20.81
N ASP A 297 -2.80 6.75 20.51
CA ASP A 297 -1.70 6.20 21.28
C ASP A 297 -1.82 4.69 21.58
N CYS A 298 -2.42 3.93 20.65
CA CYS A 298 -2.70 2.50 20.79
C CYS A 298 -3.65 2.14 21.95
N SER A 299 -4.54 3.03 22.38
CA SER A 299 -5.40 2.86 23.56
C SER A 299 -6.34 1.66 23.46
N ASP A 300 -7.02 1.49 22.29
CA ASP A 300 -8.00 0.43 22.09
C ASP A 300 -7.29 -0.93 22.03
N LEU A 301 -6.18 -0.98 21.28
CA LEU A 301 -5.33 -2.15 21.18
C LEU A 301 -4.80 -2.57 22.56
N LEU A 302 -4.23 -1.64 23.34
CA LEU A 302 -3.71 -1.90 24.67
C LEU A 302 -4.81 -2.34 25.63
N GLY A 303 -5.95 -1.66 25.61
CA GLY A 303 -7.11 -1.98 26.44
C GLY A 303 -7.60 -3.43 26.25
N TYR A 304 -7.68 -3.89 24.99
CA TYR A 304 -8.01 -5.28 24.69
C TYR A 304 -7.01 -6.26 25.30
N PHE A 305 -5.71 -6.05 25.08
CA PHE A 305 -4.70 -6.97 25.61
C PHE A 305 -4.63 -6.97 27.14
N LEU A 306 -4.86 -5.85 27.81
CA LEU A 306 -4.95 -5.77 29.26
C LEU A 306 -6.15 -6.57 29.80
N SER A 307 -7.30 -6.48 29.12
CA SER A 307 -8.50 -7.20 29.53
C SER A 307 -8.36 -8.71 29.40
N VAL A 308 -7.70 -9.18 28.35
CA VAL A 308 -7.54 -10.61 28.06
C VAL A 308 -6.40 -11.24 28.89
N THR A 309 -5.26 -10.56 28.96
CA THR A 309 -4.05 -11.13 29.57
C THR A 309 -4.01 -10.99 31.08
N LYS A 310 -4.71 -9.99 31.64
CA LYS A 310 -4.66 -9.61 33.05
C LYS A 310 -3.24 -9.31 33.57
N VAL A 311 -2.29 -9.11 32.65
CA VAL A 311 -0.90 -8.73 32.99
C VAL A 311 -0.85 -7.23 33.20
N PRO A 312 -0.31 -6.73 34.32
CA PRO A 312 -0.21 -5.27 34.53
C PRO A 312 0.74 -4.65 33.51
N TYR A 313 0.31 -3.55 32.93
CA TYR A 313 1.13 -2.74 32.02
C TYR A 313 1.87 -1.66 32.80
N ASP A 314 3.18 -1.59 32.62
CA ASP A 314 4.02 -0.55 33.19
C ASP A 314 4.58 0.32 32.05
N SER A 315 4.02 1.50 31.88
CA SER A 315 4.41 2.47 30.84
C SER A 315 5.85 2.96 30.95
N MET A 316 6.46 2.82 32.12
CA MET A 316 7.89 3.17 32.37
C MET A 316 8.83 2.11 31.76
N ARG A 317 8.36 0.88 31.57
CA ARG A 317 9.21 -0.27 31.18
C ARG A 317 8.99 -0.70 29.74
N ALA A 318 7.82 -0.45 29.19
CA ALA A 318 7.48 -0.90 27.83
C ALA A 318 6.59 0.11 27.10
N SER A 319 6.79 0.24 25.79
CA SER A 319 5.80 0.91 24.94
C SER A 319 4.54 0.04 24.79
N PRO A 320 3.35 0.62 24.50
CA PRO A 320 2.12 -0.14 24.28
C PRO A 320 2.32 -1.31 23.27
N VAL A 321 2.94 -1.02 22.14
CA VAL A 321 3.24 -2.01 21.10
C VAL A 321 4.23 -3.06 21.60
N GLY A 322 5.27 -2.64 22.33
CA GLY A 322 6.24 -3.54 22.94
C GLY A 322 5.58 -4.52 23.90
N PHE A 323 4.63 -4.06 24.72
CA PHE A 323 3.83 -4.91 25.61
C PHE A 323 2.99 -5.92 24.83
N VAL A 324 2.26 -5.48 23.80
CA VAL A 324 1.45 -6.35 22.94
C VAL A 324 2.31 -7.42 22.27
N MET A 325 3.43 -7.03 21.66
CA MET A 325 4.32 -7.96 20.97
C MET A 325 5.01 -8.94 21.93
N ALA A 326 5.37 -8.49 23.13
CA ALA A 326 5.94 -9.36 24.17
C ALA A 326 4.92 -10.39 24.67
N THR A 327 3.66 -10.00 24.82
CA THR A 327 2.55 -10.89 25.22
C THR A 327 2.30 -12.00 24.20
N LEU A 328 2.53 -11.71 22.92
CA LEU A 328 2.44 -12.67 21.82
C LEU A 328 3.70 -13.56 21.69
N GLY A 329 4.71 -13.36 22.52
CA GLY A 329 5.99 -14.07 22.43
C GLY A 329 6.87 -13.63 21.27
N VAL A 330 6.55 -12.49 20.65
CA VAL A 330 7.33 -11.94 19.52
C VAL A 330 8.53 -11.14 20.09
N GLY A 331 9.74 -11.55 19.73
CA GLY A 331 10.97 -10.83 20.10
C GLY A 331 11.63 -11.30 21.41
N ILE A 332 11.05 -12.25 22.12
CA ILE A 332 11.68 -12.83 23.32
C ILE A 332 12.34 -14.17 22.94
N LYS A 333 13.66 -14.21 22.94
CA LYS A 333 14.39 -15.48 22.98
C LYS A 333 13.96 -16.25 24.22
N LYS A 334 13.18 -17.34 24.02
CA LYS A 334 12.80 -18.36 25.01
C LYS A 334 12.93 -17.92 26.49
N ARG A 335 11.88 -17.36 27.05
CA ARG A 335 11.54 -17.54 28.46
C ARG A 335 10.17 -18.22 28.50
N ALA A 336 10.10 -19.34 29.22
CA ALA A 336 8.95 -20.17 29.35
C ALA A 336 7.82 -19.45 30.12
N THR A 337 7.01 -18.69 29.43
CA THR A 337 5.64 -18.42 29.82
C THR A 337 4.76 -19.22 28.86
N PRO A 338 3.82 -20.01 29.39
CA PRO A 338 2.91 -20.77 28.49
C PRO A 338 2.17 -19.76 27.58
N PRO A 339 1.91 -20.12 26.30
CA PRO A 339 1.17 -19.27 25.40
C PRO A 339 -0.18 -18.95 26.02
N ILE A 340 -0.54 -17.67 26.05
CA ILE A 340 -1.86 -17.22 26.49
C ILE A 340 -2.85 -17.81 25.49
N ASN A 341 -3.80 -18.60 25.98
CA ASN A 341 -4.83 -19.19 25.15
C ASN A 341 -5.87 -18.11 24.80
N PHE A 342 -5.82 -17.57 23.60
CA PHE A 342 -6.78 -16.61 23.07
C PHE A 342 -8.04 -17.28 22.49
N ALA A 343 -8.10 -18.61 22.44
CA ALA A 343 -9.27 -19.34 21.97
C ALA A 343 -10.44 -19.12 22.94
N GLY A 344 -11.36 -18.27 22.60
CA GLY A 344 -12.52 -17.87 23.39
C GLY A 344 -12.65 -16.38 23.70
N ALA A 345 -11.69 -15.57 23.30
CA ALA A 345 -11.76 -14.11 23.48
C ALA A 345 -12.62 -13.39 22.41
N TYR A 346 -13.00 -14.09 21.33
CA TYR A 346 -13.96 -13.59 20.35
C TYR A 346 -15.34 -14.21 20.62
N PRO A 347 -16.39 -13.41 20.87
CA PRO A 347 -17.75 -13.91 20.81
C PRO A 347 -18.08 -14.31 19.37
N SER A 348 -18.61 -15.54 19.23
CA SER A 348 -19.17 -16.10 18.00
C SER A 348 -20.27 -15.23 17.39
#